data_e79eed5da92f7f34fc08d549face5d3f
#
_entry.id   e79eed5da92f7f34fc08d549face5d3f
#
_cell.length_a   1.000
_cell.length_b   1.000
_cell.length_c   1.000
_cell.angle_alpha   90.00
_cell.angle_beta   90.00
_cell.angle_gamma   90.00
#
_symmetry.space_group_name_H-M   'P 1'
#
loop_
_entity.id
_entity.type
_entity.pdbx_description
1 polymer ?
#
loop_
_entity_poly.entity_id
_entity_poly.type
_entity_poly.pdbx_seq_one_letter_code
_entity_poly.pdbx_strand_id
1 'polypeptide(L)' 'MDQFTAMMIAEGSYSADEDEQITAWQTLINTGLAWQLQGWFGRTAQALIEDGVCKSANELSA' A
#
# COMPACT_ATOMS: atom_id res chain seq x y z
N MET A 1 -1.87 -1.40 -11.04
CA MET A 1 -1.23 -0.09 -10.78
C MET A 1 0.27 -0.31 -10.64
N ASP A 2 1.07 0.56 -11.23
CA ASP A 2 2.53 0.44 -11.11
C ASP A 2 3.02 0.98 -9.77
N GLN A 3 4.24 0.60 -9.39
CA GLN A 3 4.81 0.97 -8.09
C GLN A 3 4.96 2.48 -7.92
N PHE A 4 5.39 3.17 -8.97
CA PHE A 4 5.60 4.61 -8.90
C PHE A 4 4.30 5.35 -8.63
N THR A 5 3.25 5.02 -9.39
CA THR A 5 1.94 5.63 -9.20
C THR A 5 1.39 5.31 -7.81
N ALA A 6 1.53 4.06 -7.36
CA ALA A 6 1.09 3.66 -6.03
C ALA A 6 1.78 4.48 -4.94
N MET A 7 3.09 4.68 -5.05
CA MET A 7 3.85 5.47 -4.10
C MET A 7 3.36 6.92 -4.07
N MET A 8 3.15 7.51 -5.24
CA MET A 8 2.70 8.90 -5.34
C MET A 8 1.31 9.10 -4.74
N ILE A 9 0.41 8.14 -4.93
CA ILE A 9 -0.92 8.18 -4.32
C ILE A 9 -0.81 8.03 -2.80
N ALA A 10 -0.02 7.08 -2.34
CA ALA A 10 0.12 6.80 -0.91
C ALA A 10 0.70 7.99 -0.14
N GLU A 11 1.62 8.74 -0.74
CA GLU A 11 2.20 9.91 -0.08
C GLU A 11 1.39 11.19 -0.28
N GLY A 12 0.29 11.12 -1.03
CA GLY A 12 -0.61 12.25 -1.21
C GLY A 12 -0.23 13.22 -2.34
N SER A 13 0.71 12.84 -3.19
CA SER A 13 1.14 13.68 -4.32
C SER A 13 0.14 13.68 -5.47
N TYR A 14 -0.62 12.59 -5.61
CA TYR A 14 -1.69 12.49 -6.61
C TYR A 14 -3.03 12.39 -5.90
N SER A 15 -4.03 13.08 -6.42
CA SER A 15 -5.41 12.90 -5.97
C SER A 15 -5.90 11.50 -6.33
N ALA A 16 -6.59 10.86 -5.40
CA ALA A 16 -7.13 9.53 -5.62
C ALA A 16 -8.35 9.34 -4.72
N ASP A 17 -9.35 8.60 -5.22
CA ASP A 17 -10.48 8.23 -4.38
C ASP A 17 -10.08 7.10 -3.42
N GLU A 18 -11.02 6.69 -2.58
CA GLU A 18 -10.75 5.68 -1.56
C GLU A 18 -10.31 4.35 -2.19
N ASP A 19 -10.99 3.91 -3.24
CA ASP A 19 -10.67 2.65 -3.91
C ASP A 19 -9.28 2.69 -4.53
N GLU A 20 -8.92 3.82 -5.13
CA GLU A 20 -7.60 3.99 -5.71
C GLU A 20 -6.52 4.01 -4.64
N GLN A 21 -6.80 4.62 -3.50
CA GLN A 21 -5.86 4.62 -2.38
C GLN A 21 -5.65 3.21 -1.84
N ILE A 22 -6.70 2.45 -1.68
CA ILE A 22 -6.60 1.05 -1.23
C ILE A 22 -5.79 0.24 -2.23
N THR A 23 -6.05 0.41 -3.52
CA THR A 23 -5.29 -0.28 -4.59
C THR A 23 -3.82 0.10 -4.54
N ALA A 24 -3.51 1.37 -4.31
CA ALA A 24 -2.13 1.84 -4.21
C ALA A 24 -1.42 1.18 -3.03
N TRP A 25 -2.03 1.18 -1.86
CA TRP A 25 -1.44 0.54 -0.68
C TRP A 25 -1.28 -0.96 -0.87
N GLN A 26 -2.29 -1.61 -1.47
CA GLN A 26 -2.20 -3.04 -1.76
C GLN A 26 -1.04 -3.34 -2.71
N THR A 27 -0.80 -2.48 -3.69
CA THR A 27 0.34 -2.62 -4.61
C THR A 27 1.66 -2.52 -3.86
N LEU A 28 1.79 -1.55 -2.96
CA LEU A 28 3.01 -1.38 -2.17
C LEU A 28 3.25 -2.57 -1.24
N ILE A 29 2.18 -3.13 -0.70
CA ILE A 29 2.27 -4.31 0.16
C ILE A 29 2.69 -5.53 -0.67
N ASN A 30 2.06 -5.75 -1.82
CA ASN A 30 2.31 -6.93 -2.66
C ASN A 30 3.75 -6.97 -3.17
N THR A 31 4.33 -5.83 -3.46
CA THR A 31 5.70 -5.74 -3.97
C THR A 31 6.73 -5.67 -2.85
N GLY A 32 6.30 -5.50 -1.61
CA GLY A 32 7.20 -5.31 -0.47
C GLY A 32 7.76 -3.90 -0.37
N LEU A 33 7.41 -3.03 -1.30
CA LEU A 33 7.98 -1.68 -1.36
C LEU A 33 7.60 -0.86 -0.12
N ALA A 34 6.41 -1.10 0.46
CA ALA A 34 5.98 -0.37 1.65
C ALA A 34 7.00 -0.44 2.79
N TRP A 35 7.72 -1.56 2.89
CA TRP A 35 8.71 -1.77 3.96
C TRP A 35 10.12 -1.37 3.56
N GLN A 36 10.31 -0.93 2.31
CA GLN A 36 11.59 -0.44 1.80
C GLN A 36 11.63 1.09 1.73
N LEU A 37 10.49 1.73 1.83
CA LEU A 37 10.38 3.20 1.84
C LEU A 37 10.54 3.71 3.25
N GLN A 38 10.23 4.99 3.48
CA GLN A 38 10.32 5.58 4.81
C GLN A 38 9.43 4.84 5.80
N GLY A 39 9.81 4.86 7.07
CA GLY A 39 9.16 4.04 8.10
C GLY A 39 7.65 4.22 8.21
N TRP A 40 7.13 5.43 7.93
CA TRP A 40 5.69 5.66 8.01
C TRP A 40 4.91 4.86 6.97
N PHE A 41 5.51 4.54 5.81
CA PHE A 41 4.87 3.66 4.82
C PHE A 41 4.62 2.28 5.40
N GLY A 42 5.63 1.71 6.03
CA GLY A 42 5.50 0.38 6.64
C GLY A 42 4.49 0.36 7.77
N ARG A 43 4.51 1.37 8.63
CA ARG A 43 3.56 1.47 9.74
C ARG A 43 2.12 1.60 9.24
N THR A 44 1.90 2.42 8.21
CA THR A 44 0.56 2.59 7.63
C THR A 44 0.11 1.30 6.95
N ALA A 45 0.98 0.66 6.19
CA ALA A 45 0.67 -0.61 5.54
C ALA A 45 0.28 -1.68 6.57
N GLN A 46 1.03 -1.77 7.66
CA GLN A 46 0.74 -2.74 8.71
C GLN A 46 -0.63 -2.47 9.35
N ALA A 47 -0.94 -1.20 9.61
CA ALA A 47 -2.24 -0.84 10.17
C ALA A 47 -3.38 -1.21 9.21
N LEU A 48 -3.21 -1.01 7.92
CA LEU A 48 -4.23 -1.36 6.93
C LEU A 48 -4.45 -2.87 6.85
N ILE A 49 -3.39 -3.65 7.00
CA ILE A 49 -3.49 -5.10 7.05
C ILE A 49 -4.23 -5.53 8.32
N GLU A 50 -3.88 -4.97 9.46
CA GLU A 50 -4.51 -5.30 10.74
C GLU A 50 -5.99 -4.93 10.76
N ASP A 51 -6.36 -3.84 10.12
CA ASP A 51 -7.75 -3.37 10.04
C ASP A 51 -8.56 -4.14 8.98
N GLY A 52 -7.93 -5.00 8.20
CA GLY A 52 -8.60 -5.77 7.16
C GLY A 52 -8.87 -4.98 5.88
N VAL A 53 -8.33 -3.79 5.76
CA VAL A 53 -8.50 -2.96 4.54
C VAL A 53 -7.64 -3.51 3.41
N CYS A 54 -6.42 -3.93 3.75
CA CYS A 54 -5.49 -4.56 2.80
C CYS A 54 -5.12 -5.96 3.29
N LYS A 55 -4.62 -6.79 2.39
CA LYS A 55 -4.16 -8.14 2.70
C LYS A 55 -2.65 -8.20 2.64
N SER A 56 -2.05 -9.02 3.48
CA SER A 56 -0.61 -9.24 3.41
C SER A 56 -0.26 -9.97 2.12
N ALA A 57 0.98 -9.78 1.64
CA ALA A 57 1.44 -10.46 0.42
C ALA A 57 1.37 -11.99 0.57
N ASN A 58 1.60 -12.50 1.76
CA ASN A 58 1.53 -13.95 2.02
C ASN A 58 0.12 -14.51 1.81
N GLU A 59 -0.92 -13.76 2.18
CA GLU A 59 -2.30 -14.18 1.97
C GLU A 59 -2.63 -14.26 0.49
N LEU A 60 -2.07 -13.34 -0.31
CA LEU A 60 -2.31 -13.31 -1.74
C LEU A 60 -1.55 -14.39 -2.49
N SER A 61 -0.48 -14.92 -1.89
CA SER A 61 0.36 -15.96 -2.48
C SER A 61 -0.16 -17.36 -2.22
N ALA A 62 -1.10 -17.50 -1.34
CA ALA A 62 -1.62 -18.81 -0.92
C ALA A 62 -2.49 -19.48 -1.97
#